data_f367fe42b1e4cfcf2866559e3a1ccea5
#
_entry.id   f367fe42b1e4cfcf2866559e3a1ccea5
#
_cell.length_a   1.000
_cell.length_b   1.000
_cell.length_c   1.000
_cell.angle_alpha   90.00
_cell.angle_beta   90.00
_cell.angle_gamma   90.00
#
_symmetry.space_group_name_H-M   'P 1'
#
loop_
_entity.id
_entity.type
_entity.pdbx_description
1 polymer ?
#
loop_
_entity_poly.entity_id
_entity_poly.type
_entity_poly.pdbx_seq_one_letter_code
_entity_poly.pdbx_strand_id
1 'polypeptide(L)'
;MPVTNMSALANGHLEGAAHGASVSLIFDHSEPGQGPRLHRHPYDETWVVLEGDLTFQLHDDRLRVGPGDIVIAPAQAPHKFTNDGRARANLLCIHASPTFRTEWLE
;
A
#
# COMPACT_ATOMS: atom_id res chain seq x y z
N MET A 1 -24.67 3.92 -1.95
CA MET A 1 -24.55 2.48 -2.03
C MET A 1 -23.43 1.98 -1.15
N PRO A 2 -23.65 0.98 -0.26
CA PRO A 2 -22.58 0.42 0.56
C PRO A 2 -21.71 -0.60 -0.19
N VAL A 3 -21.92 -0.80 -1.48
CA VAL A 3 -21.14 -1.76 -2.28
C VAL A 3 -20.55 -1.07 -3.51
N THR A 4 -19.27 -1.29 -3.73
CA THR A 4 -18.60 -0.91 -4.98
C THR A 4 -17.68 -2.06 -5.41
N ASN A 5 -17.08 -1.95 -6.58
CA ASN A 5 -16.17 -2.97 -7.09
C ASN A 5 -14.82 -2.34 -7.39
N MET A 6 -13.74 -3.06 -7.10
CA MET A 6 -12.39 -2.54 -7.31
C MET A 6 -12.15 -2.12 -8.77
N SER A 7 -12.83 -2.74 -9.73
CA SER A 7 -12.71 -2.38 -11.14
C SER A 7 -13.28 -1.01 -11.48
N ALA A 8 -14.10 -0.44 -10.60
CA ALA A 8 -14.68 0.90 -10.78
C ALA A 8 -13.81 2.01 -10.19
N LEU A 9 -12.70 1.67 -9.52
CA LEU A 9 -11.87 2.64 -8.83
C LEU A 9 -10.82 3.24 -9.76
N ALA A 10 -10.69 4.58 -9.73
CA ALA A 10 -9.63 5.27 -10.46
C ALA A 10 -8.27 4.92 -9.85
N ASN A 11 -7.39 4.31 -10.64
CA ASN A 11 -6.06 3.86 -10.22
C ASN A 11 -6.10 2.91 -9.00
N GLY A 12 -7.21 2.23 -8.77
CA GLY A 12 -7.36 1.33 -7.62
C GLY A 12 -7.51 2.04 -6.28
N HIS A 13 -7.77 3.36 -6.26
CA HIS A 13 -7.85 4.15 -5.04
C HIS A 13 -9.29 4.35 -4.57
N LEU A 14 -9.52 4.10 -3.27
CA LEU A 14 -10.79 4.40 -2.61
C LEU A 14 -10.50 5.19 -1.34
N GLU A 15 -10.92 6.46 -1.31
CA GLU A 15 -10.88 7.24 -0.07
C GLU A 15 -12.15 7.00 0.74
N GLY A 16 -11.96 6.61 2.01
CA GLY A 16 -13.07 6.28 2.89
C GLY A 16 -14.04 7.44 3.12
N ALA A 17 -13.54 8.68 3.12
CA ALA A 17 -14.37 9.87 3.34
C ALA A 17 -15.56 9.94 2.38
N ALA A 18 -15.38 9.52 1.13
CA ALA A 18 -16.45 9.54 0.12
C ALA A 18 -17.52 8.48 0.38
N HIS A 19 -17.27 7.55 1.29
CA HIS A 19 -18.13 6.41 1.60
C HIS A 19 -18.56 6.35 3.07
N GLY A 20 -18.25 7.38 3.85
CA GLY A 20 -18.53 7.40 5.29
C GLY A 20 -17.68 6.42 6.09
N ALA A 21 -16.49 6.05 5.61
CA ALA A 21 -15.62 5.09 6.25
C ALA A 21 -14.34 5.76 6.77
N SER A 22 -13.75 5.14 7.80
CA SER A 22 -12.54 5.65 8.45
C SER A 22 -11.24 5.10 7.86
N VAL A 23 -11.33 4.21 6.88
CA VAL A 23 -10.16 3.65 6.19
C VAL A 23 -10.22 3.97 4.70
N SER A 24 -9.04 4.01 4.08
CA SER A 24 -8.89 4.16 2.63
C SER A 24 -8.09 2.99 2.08
N LEU A 25 -8.36 2.61 0.85
CA LEU A 25 -7.76 1.43 0.22
C LEU A 25 -7.06 1.81 -1.08
N ILE A 26 -5.93 1.15 -1.33
CA ILE A 26 -5.29 1.15 -2.64
C ILE A 26 -5.08 -0.29 -3.07
N PHE A 27 -5.61 -0.65 -4.23
CA PHE A 27 -5.27 -1.90 -4.91
C PHE A 27 -4.10 -1.60 -5.83
N ASP A 28 -2.89 -1.92 -5.36
CA ASP A 28 -1.66 -1.58 -6.05
C ASP A 28 -1.19 -2.71 -6.97
N HIS A 29 -0.69 -2.31 -8.13
CA HIS A 29 -0.08 -3.21 -9.10
C HIS A 29 1.29 -2.65 -9.44
N SER A 30 2.34 -3.44 -9.22
CA SER A 30 3.71 -3.04 -9.51
C SER A 30 4.35 -4.00 -10.50
N GLU A 31 4.92 -3.46 -11.57
CA GLU A 31 5.74 -4.24 -12.49
C GLU A 31 7.14 -4.47 -11.89
N PRO A 32 7.91 -5.47 -12.41
CA PRO A 32 9.27 -5.69 -11.93
C PRO A 32 10.11 -4.41 -11.89
N GLY A 33 10.78 -4.18 -10.78
CA GLY A 33 11.62 -3.00 -10.55
C GLY A 33 10.87 -1.77 -10.06
N GLN A 34 9.55 -1.78 -10.03
CA GLN A 34 8.73 -0.64 -9.62
C GLN A 34 8.35 -0.67 -8.14
N GLY A 35 8.02 0.48 -7.64
CA GLY A 35 7.52 0.70 -6.28
C GLY A 35 7.52 2.21 -5.98
N PRO A 36 6.83 2.62 -4.91
CA PRO A 36 6.79 4.04 -4.53
C PRO A 36 8.13 4.49 -3.95
N ARG A 37 8.40 5.77 -4.07
CA ARG A 37 9.54 6.40 -3.39
C ARG A 37 9.33 6.38 -1.87
N LEU A 38 10.40 6.59 -1.11
CA LEU A 38 10.33 6.64 0.35
C LEU A 38 9.37 7.74 0.80
N HIS A 39 8.48 7.39 1.72
CA HIS A 39 7.45 8.30 2.23
C HIS A 39 6.95 7.82 3.59
N ARG A 40 6.09 8.59 4.20
CA ARG A 40 5.40 8.23 5.44
C ARG A 40 4.01 8.87 5.51
N HIS A 41 3.20 8.36 6.43
CA HIS A 41 1.85 8.84 6.68
C HIS A 41 1.68 9.19 8.15
N PRO A 42 0.76 10.12 8.50
CA PRO A 42 0.44 10.42 9.90
C PRO A 42 -0.43 9.34 10.56
N TYR A 43 -0.68 8.24 9.88
CA TYR A 43 -1.48 7.10 10.33
C TYR A 43 -0.75 5.81 9.97
N ASP A 44 -1.16 4.67 10.55
CA ASP A 44 -0.58 3.38 10.20
C ASP A 44 -1.14 2.88 8.87
N GLU A 45 -0.29 2.11 8.17
CA GLU A 45 -0.67 1.46 6.92
C GLU A 45 -0.40 -0.04 7.02
N THR A 46 -1.32 -0.84 6.48
CA THR A 46 -1.19 -2.29 6.40
C THR A 46 -1.24 -2.71 4.95
N TRP A 47 -0.31 -3.55 4.53
CA TRP A 47 -0.31 -4.16 3.20
C TRP A 47 -0.58 -5.63 3.31
N VAL A 48 -1.43 -6.14 2.44
CA VAL A 48 -1.61 -7.57 2.23
C VAL A 48 -1.02 -7.90 0.86
N VAL A 49 0.01 -8.73 0.83
CA VAL A 49 0.61 -9.17 -0.44
C VAL A 49 -0.27 -10.26 -1.02
N LEU A 50 -0.81 -10.02 -2.21
CA LEU A 50 -1.70 -10.97 -2.89
C LEU A 50 -0.92 -11.82 -3.89
N GLU A 51 0.02 -11.21 -4.63
CA GLU A 51 0.88 -11.87 -5.60
C GLU A 51 2.23 -11.17 -5.68
N GLY A 52 3.26 -11.91 -6.00
CA GLY A 52 4.59 -11.37 -6.29
C GLY A 52 5.60 -11.53 -5.18
N ASP A 53 6.81 -11.05 -5.46
CA ASP A 53 7.93 -11.03 -4.53
C ASP A 53 8.38 -9.59 -4.38
N LEU A 54 8.36 -9.08 -3.15
CA LEU A 54 8.68 -7.69 -2.88
C LEU A 54 9.70 -7.57 -1.76
N THR A 55 10.46 -6.47 -1.80
CA THR A 55 11.25 -6.02 -0.66
C THR A 55 10.63 -4.75 -0.12
N PHE A 56 10.22 -4.79 1.15
CA PHE A 56 9.79 -3.62 1.90
C PHE A 56 10.96 -3.04 2.67
N GLN A 57 11.05 -1.72 2.71
CA GLN A 57 11.91 -1.00 3.62
C GLN A 57 11.03 -0.29 4.65
N LEU A 58 11.26 -0.60 5.94
CA LEU A 58 10.65 0.06 7.09
C LEU A 58 11.77 0.64 7.93
N HIS A 59 11.85 1.97 8.05
CA HIS A 59 13.03 2.63 8.60
C HIS A 59 14.27 2.13 7.85
N ASP A 60 15.22 1.52 8.54
CA ASP A 60 16.44 0.96 7.95
C ASP A 60 16.35 -0.56 7.70
N ASP A 61 15.25 -1.18 8.09
CA ASP A 61 15.07 -2.61 7.92
C ASP A 61 14.55 -2.95 6.53
N ARG A 62 15.07 -4.04 5.96
CA ARG A 62 14.62 -4.59 4.68
C ARG A 62 13.98 -5.95 4.90
N LEU A 63 12.77 -6.09 4.39
CA LEU A 63 11.95 -7.27 4.61
C LEU A 63 11.56 -7.86 3.24
N ARG A 64 11.91 -9.12 3.02
CA ARG A 64 11.44 -9.84 1.84
C ARG A 64 10.10 -10.50 2.15
N VAL A 65 9.13 -10.26 1.28
CA VAL A 65 7.76 -10.75 1.46
C VAL A 65 7.21 -11.36 0.18
N GLY A 66 6.22 -12.22 0.34
CA GLY A 66 5.53 -12.90 -0.76
C GLY A 66 4.05 -13.08 -0.46
N PRO A 67 3.34 -13.83 -1.31
CA PRO A 67 1.88 -13.99 -1.22
C PRO A 67 1.42 -14.44 0.16
N GLY A 68 0.42 -13.74 0.70
CA GLY A 68 -0.15 -14.00 2.02
C GLY A 68 0.55 -13.28 3.17
N ASP A 69 1.70 -12.64 2.93
CA ASP A 69 2.37 -11.87 3.97
C ASP A 69 1.64 -10.55 4.22
N ILE A 70 1.67 -10.12 5.47
CA ILE A 70 1.06 -8.87 5.91
C ILE A 70 2.17 -8.01 6.51
N VAL A 71 2.30 -6.78 5.99
CA VAL A 71 3.28 -5.80 6.47
C VAL A 71 2.54 -4.66 7.14
N ILE A 72 3.01 -4.19 8.28
CA ILE A 72 2.41 -3.09 9.01
C ILE A 72 3.48 -2.04 9.28
N ALA A 73 3.23 -0.80 8.83
CA ALA A 73 4.05 0.36 9.16
C ALA A 73 3.27 1.22 10.15
N PRO A 74 3.82 1.44 11.36
CA PRO A 74 3.20 2.39 12.31
C PRO A 74 3.16 3.80 11.73
N ALA A 75 2.29 4.64 12.30
CA ALA A 75 2.22 6.06 11.93
C ALA A 75 3.62 6.70 11.96
N GLN A 76 3.92 7.53 10.97
CA GLN A 76 5.18 8.26 10.79
C GLN A 76 6.39 7.39 10.42
N ALA A 77 6.27 6.07 10.34
CA ALA A 77 7.38 5.21 9.97
C ALA A 77 7.71 5.36 8.47
N PRO A 78 8.93 5.80 8.12
CA PRO A 78 9.33 5.87 6.72
C PRO A 78 9.33 4.50 6.06
N HIS A 79 8.77 4.43 4.87
CA HIS A 79 8.67 3.15 4.17
C HIS A 79 8.64 3.30 2.66
N LYS A 80 9.02 2.22 1.99
CA LYS A 80 8.84 2.01 0.56
C LYS A 80 8.90 0.52 0.26
N PHE A 81 8.51 0.14 -0.94
CA PHE A 81 8.68 -1.24 -1.41
C PHE A 81 9.08 -1.26 -2.87
N THR A 82 9.68 -2.38 -3.29
CA THR A 82 10.08 -2.61 -4.68
C THR A 82 9.68 -4.02 -5.07
N ASN A 83 9.14 -4.17 -6.27
CA ASN A 83 8.91 -5.49 -6.85
C ASN A 83 10.24 -6.06 -7.33
N ASP A 84 10.75 -7.06 -6.62
CA ASP A 84 12.00 -7.75 -6.96
C ASP A 84 11.78 -9.01 -7.79
N GLY A 85 10.53 -9.32 -8.09
CA GLY A 85 10.17 -10.51 -8.84
C GLY A 85 10.30 -10.32 -10.33
N ARG A 86 9.94 -11.37 -11.07
CA ARG A 86 9.94 -11.38 -12.53
C ARG A 86 8.56 -11.14 -13.13
N ALA A 87 7.54 -11.10 -12.29
CA ALA A 87 6.16 -10.91 -12.67
C ALA A 87 5.56 -9.75 -11.88
N ARG A 88 4.38 -9.31 -12.31
CA ARG A 88 3.61 -8.28 -11.66
C ARG A 88 3.28 -8.67 -10.22
N ALA A 89 3.41 -7.71 -9.31
CA ALA A 89 3.00 -7.86 -7.92
C ALA A 89 1.66 -7.16 -7.70
N ASN A 90 0.82 -7.74 -6.84
CA ASN A 90 -0.47 -7.18 -6.46
C ASN A 90 -0.54 -7.09 -4.94
N LEU A 91 -0.92 -5.92 -4.44
CA LEU A 91 -1.05 -5.65 -3.01
C LEU A 91 -2.38 -4.95 -2.73
N LEU A 92 -2.93 -5.24 -1.56
CA LEU A 92 -3.97 -4.42 -0.97
C LEU A 92 -3.33 -3.56 0.10
N CYS A 93 -3.43 -2.24 -0.06
CA CYS A 93 -2.91 -1.26 0.90
C CYS A 93 -4.07 -0.67 1.68
N ILE A 94 -3.99 -0.74 3.01
CA ILE A 94 -5.04 -0.26 3.91
C ILE A 94 -4.48 0.90 4.71
N HIS A 95 -5.00 2.10 4.46
CA HIS A 95 -4.64 3.33 5.15
C HIS A 95 -5.65 3.59 6.27
N ALA A 96 -5.18 3.73 7.49
CA ALA A 96 -6.05 3.98 8.65
C ALA A 96 -6.46 5.46 8.73
N SER A 97 -7.07 5.94 7.66
CA SER A 97 -7.51 7.33 7.52
C SER A 97 -8.61 7.43 6.47
N PRO A 98 -9.59 8.32 6.67
CA PRO A 98 -10.62 8.55 5.65
C PRO A 98 -10.10 9.24 4.39
N THR A 99 -8.90 9.81 4.44
CA THR A 99 -8.25 10.46 3.30
C THR A 99 -6.80 10.04 3.19
N PHE A 100 -6.22 10.10 1.97
CA PHE A 100 -4.81 9.85 1.78
C PHE A 100 -3.99 11.09 2.16
N ARG A 101 -3.02 10.90 3.05
CA ARG A 101 -2.10 11.96 3.49
C ARG A 101 -0.70 11.40 3.48
N THR A 102 0.17 11.95 2.62
CA THR A 102 1.51 11.41 2.38
C THR A 102 2.55 12.51 2.50
N GLU A 103 3.63 12.23 3.22
CA GLU A 103 4.82 13.07 3.24
C GLU A 103 5.92 12.34 2.47
N TRP A 104 6.34 12.90 1.35
CA TRP A 104 7.39 12.33 0.51
C TRP A 104 8.76 12.68 1.08
N LEU A 105 9.61 11.66 1.24
CA LEU A 105 10.96 11.78 1.79
C LEU A 105 12.06 11.63 0.73
N GLU A 106 11.66 11.26 -0.47
CA GLU A 106 12.55 11.16 -1.64
C GLU A 106 11.99 11.93 -2.83
#